data_69b52364a710fb956724f6023e0323a4
#
_entry.id   69b52364a710fb956724f6023e0323a4
#
_cell.length_a   1.000
_cell.length_b   1.000
_cell.length_c   1.000
_cell.angle_alpha   90.00
_cell.angle_beta   90.00
_cell.angle_gamma   90.00
#
_symmetry.space_group_name_H-M   'P 1'
#
loop_
_entity.id
_entity.type
_entity.pdbx_description
1 polymer ?
#
loop_
_entity_poly.entity_id
_entity_poly.type
_entity_poly.pdbx_seq_one_letter_code
_entity_poly.pdbx_strand_id
1 'polypeptide(L)'
;MIVRIVAILMSMSIVLPLQAGWLLDNGNSTLKFVSTKKNAISEVHYFNTMTGTISDDGKATIIINLASVETNIPIRNERMQTMLFNVADHANATISTIINMSELDNSDVGGVYSTTNDVTVDLFGKQKTYSAKLTVMKLGDDKIGVVSTDPIIVEAADFGLEGGIEALREVAGLPSIATSVPVTFILVYNET
;
A
#
# COMPACT_ATOMS: atom_id res chain seq x y z
N MET A 1 -31.10 -43.20 46.02
CA MET A 1 -30.10 -42.13 46.30
C MET A 1 -29.38 -41.82 44.98
N ILE A 2 -29.83 -40.79 44.27
CA ILE A 2 -29.30 -40.45 42.92
C ILE A 2 -28.29 -39.31 43.08
N VAL A 3 -27.01 -39.60 42.86
CA VAL A 3 -25.94 -38.62 42.87
C VAL A 3 -25.94 -37.89 41.51
N ARG A 4 -26.27 -36.60 41.52
CA ARG A 4 -26.14 -35.71 40.32
C ARG A 4 -24.71 -35.20 40.27
N ILE A 5 -23.96 -35.66 39.27
CA ILE A 5 -22.64 -35.09 38.91
C ILE A 5 -22.88 -33.82 38.11
N VAL A 6 -22.54 -32.67 38.69
CA VAL A 6 -22.53 -31.37 37.99
C VAL A 6 -21.17 -31.22 37.34
N ALA A 7 -21.10 -31.35 36.03
CA ALA A 7 -19.88 -31.07 35.28
C ALA A 7 -19.78 -29.54 35.07
N ILE A 8 -18.80 -28.92 35.74
CA ILE A 8 -18.45 -27.49 35.52
C ILE A 8 -17.59 -27.43 34.27
N LEU A 9 -18.14 -26.92 33.16
CA LEU A 9 -17.38 -26.57 31.99
C LEU A 9 -16.61 -25.27 32.28
N MET A 10 -15.31 -25.37 32.50
CA MET A 10 -14.40 -24.27 32.64
C MET A 10 -14.07 -23.75 31.22
N SER A 11 -14.70 -22.66 30.81
CA SER A 11 -14.41 -22.01 29.54
C SER A 11 -13.03 -21.35 29.64
N MET A 12 -12.03 -21.93 28.98
CA MET A 12 -10.69 -21.41 28.86
C MET A 12 -10.73 -20.32 27.78
N SER A 13 -10.84 -19.06 28.19
CA SER A 13 -10.69 -17.91 27.30
C SER A 13 -9.26 -17.87 26.78
N ILE A 14 -9.04 -18.20 25.51
CA ILE A 14 -7.76 -18.00 24.84
C ILE A 14 -7.61 -16.50 24.62
N VAL A 15 -6.87 -15.84 25.47
CA VAL A 15 -6.39 -14.47 25.23
C VAL A 15 -5.28 -14.61 24.20
N LEU A 16 -5.59 -14.31 22.93
CA LEU A 16 -4.56 -14.15 21.90
C LEU A 16 -3.71 -12.94 22.33
N PRO A 17 -2.37 -13.07 22.37
CA PRO A 17 -1.54 -11.89 22.60
C PRO A 17 -1.85 -10.87 21.53
N LEU A 18 -2.17 -9.63 21.93
CA LEU A 18 -2.18 -8.48 21.04
C LEU A 18 -0.73 -8.37 20.54
N GLN A 19 -0.51 -8.70 19.30
CA GLN A 19 0.82 -8.57 18.71
C GLN A 19 1.09 -7.07 18.65
N ALA A 20 2.06 -6.60 19.45
CA ALA A 20 2.57 -5.25 19.33
C ALA A 20 3.03 -5.06 17.89
N GLY A 21 2.87 -3.87 17.37
CA GLY A 21 3.17 -3.57 15.98
C GLY A 21 2.76 -2.16 15.63
N TRP A 22 2.81 -1.83 14.37
CA TRP A 22 2.55 -0.49 13.87
C TRP A 22 1.36 -0.51 12.92
N LEU A 23 0.46 0.46 13.06
CA LEU A 23 -0.69 0.67 12.17
C LEU A 23 -0.49 1.91 11.30
N LEU A 24 -0.81 1.80 10.03
CA LEU A 24 -0.78 2.91 9.08
C LEU A 24 -1.80 3.98 9.49
N ASP A 25 -1.33 5.20 9.66
CA ASP A 25 -2.15 6.40 9.76
C ASP A 25 -2.50 6.90 8.36
N ASN A 26 -3.65 6.48 7.85
CA ASN A 26 -4.10 6.85 6.50
C ASN A 26 -4.26 8.37 6.33
N GLY A 27 -4.60 9.09 7.39
CA GLY A 27 -4.81 10.54 7.35
C GLY A 27 -3.53 11.34 7.13
N ASN A 28 -2.38 10.80 7.57
CA ASN A 28 -1.05 11.38 7.41
C ASN A 28 -0.20 10.65 6.37
N SER A 29 -0.78 9.68 5.66
CA SER A 29 -0.10 8.90 4.62
C SER A 29 -0.61 9.26 3.22
N THR A 30 0.25 9.12 2.23
CA THR A 30 -0.12 9.31 0.82
C THR A 30 0.69 8.40 -0.08
N LEU A 31 0.04 7.84 -1.09
CA LEU A 31 0.66 7.15 -2.21
C LEU A 31 0.19 7.85 -3.49
N LYS A 32 1.15 8.33 -4.28
CA LYS A 32 0.91 9.06 -5.52
C LYS A 32 1.50 8.32 -6.70
N PHE A 33 0.82 8.44 -7.83
CA PHE A 33 1.33 7.97 -9.11
C PHE A 33 1.16 9.02 -10.19
N VAL A 34 2.03 8.97 -11.20
CA VAL A 34 2.03 9.93 -12.30
C VAL A 34 1.58 9.23 -13.57
N SER A 35 0.50 9.73 -14.19
CA SER A 35 0.13 9.33 -15.53
C SER A 35 0.59 10.37 -16.56
N THR A 36 1.11 9.93 -17.70
CA THR A 36 1.54 10.81 -18.79
C THR A 36 0.74 10.52 -20.03
N LYS A 37 0.07 11.54 -20.58
CA LYS A 37 -0.71 11.46 -21.82
C LYS A 37 -0.12 12.36 -22.90
N LYS A 38 -0.40 12.05 -24.17
CA LYS A 38 0.09 12.81 -25.35
C LYS A 38 1.62 12.97 -25.33
N ASN A 39 2.34 12.00 -24.75
CA ASN A 39 3.79 11.94 -24.57
C ASN A 39 4.43 13.10 -23.77
N ALA A 40 3.64 14.04 -23.24
CA ALA A 40 4.18 15.26 -22.63
C ALA A 40 3.37 15.78 -21.43
N ILE A 41 2.10 15.41 -21.27
CA ILE A 41 1.23 15.97 -20.23
C ILE A 41 1.18 14.97 -19.07
N SER A 42 1.85 15.31 -17.99
CA SER A 42 1.87 14.50 -16.76
C SER A 42 0.90 15.05 -15.71
N GLU A 43 0.16 14.18 -15.08
CA GLU A 43 -0.79 14.49 -14.00
C GLU A 43 -0.53 13.55 -12.81
N VAL A 44 -0.60 14.11 -11.61
CA VAL A 44 -0.43 13.36 -10.36
C VAL A 44 -1.80 12.90 -9.86
N HIS A 45 -1.88 11.63 -9.52
CA HIS A 45 -3.07 10.98 -8.96
C HIS A 45 -2.70 10.27 -7.66
N TYR A 46 -3.70 9.88 -6.86
CA TYR A 46 -3.48 9.21 -5.58
C TYR A 46 -4.63 8.27 -5.24
N PHE A 47 -4.48 7.53 -4.14
CA PHE A 47 -5.54 6.73 -3.55
C PHE A 47 -5.91 7.31 -2.18
N ASN A 48 -7.21 7.47 -1.92
CA ASN A 48 -7.71 8.07 -0.67
C ASN A 48 -7.71 7.08 0.51
N THR A 49 -7.75 5.79 0.23
CA THR A 49 -7.94 4.77 1.26
C THR A 49 -6.88 3.70 1.18
N MET A 50 -6.08 3.64 2.22
CA MET A 50 -5.07 2.61 2.44
C MET A 50 -5.15 2.14 3.89
N THR A 51 -4.79 0.88 4.12
CA THR A 51 -4.52 0.32 5.45
C THR A 51 -3.17 -0.36 5.42
N GLY A 52 -2.54 -0.53 6.56
CA GLY A 52 -1.25 -1.21 6.60
C GLY A 52 -0.79 -1.49 8.01
N THR A 53 0.14 -2.43 8.12
CA THR A 53 0.76 -2.84 9.38
C THR A 53 2.24 -3.07 9.17
N ILE A 54 3.02 -2.87 10.24
CA ILE A 54 4.38 -3.41 10.36
C ILE A 54 4.40 -4.24 11.65
N SER A 55 4.77 -5.50 11.55
CA SER A 55 4.91 -6.38 12.71
C SER A 55 6.29 -6.20 13.37
N ASP A 56 6.45 -6.71 14.59
CA ASP A 56 7.70 -6.58 15.36
C ASP A 56 8.93 -7.18 14.63
N ASP A 57 8.69 -8.20 13.79
CA ASP A 57 9.73 -8.77 12.92
C ASP A 57 10.01 -7.93 11.66
N GLY A 58 9.41 -6.74 11.54
CA GLY A 58 9.61 -5.79 10.44
C GLY A 58 8.82 -6.08 9.17
N LYS A 59 7.97 -7.11 9.15
CA LYS A 59 7.15 -7.39 7.97
C LYS A 59 6.09 -6.29 7.80
N ALA A 60 6.26 -5.49 6.78
CA ALA A 60 5.34 -4.40 6.40
C ALA A 60 4.38 -4.87 5.30
N THR A 61 3.11 -4.58 5.49
CA THR A 61 2.07 -4.82 4.48
C THR A 61 1.18 -3.59 4.36
N ILE A 62 0.89 -3.18 3.13
CA ILE A 62 -0.02 -2.08 2.81
C ILE A 62 -1.07 -2.63 1.86
N ILE A 63 -2.32 -2.32 2.13
CA ILE A 63 -3.47 -2.64 1.29
C ILE A 63 -4.06 -1.33 0.78
N ILE A 64 -4.14 -1.18 -0.54
CA ILE A 64 -4.67 -0.01 -1.23
C ILE A 64 -6.05 -0.38 -1.77
N ASN A 65 -7.08 0.35 -1.38
CA ASN A 65 -8.40 0.22 -1.99
C ASN A 65 -8.39 0.89 -3.38
N LEU A 66 -8.44 0.10 -4.46
CA LEU A 66 -8.36 0.60 -5.83
C LEU A 66 -9.58 1.45 -6.23
N ALA A 67 -10.74 1.23 -5.59
CA ALA A 67 -11.91 2.07 -5.79
C ALA A 67 -11.74 3.49 -5.23
N SER A 68 -10.73 3.73 -4.39
CA SER A 68 -10.42 5.05 -3.84
C SER A 68 -9.51 5.91 -4.73
N VAL A 69 -9.26 5.50 -5.96
CA VAL A 69 -8.45 6.27 -6.92
C VAL A 69 -9.03 7.67 -7.12
N GLU A 70 -8.16 8.68 -7.04
CA GLU A 70 -8.55 10.08 -7.18
C GLU A 70 -7.67 10.80 -8.20
N THR A 71 -8.32 11.35 -9.19
CA THR A 71 -7.71 12.06 -10.32
C THR A 71 -8.22 13.50 -10.46
N ASN A 72 -9.03 13.98 -9.50
CA ASN A 72 -9.76 15.24 -9.51
C ASN A 72 -10.79 15.36 -10.67
N ILE A 73 -11.13 14.25 -11.33
CA ILE A 73 -12.13 14.18 -12.40
C ILE A 73 -13.00 12.94 -12.15
N PRO A 74 -14.25 13.08 -11.65
CA PRO A 74 -15.10 11.96 -11.25
C PRO A 74 -15.30 10.89 -12.31
N ILE A 75 -15.59 11.30 -13.55
CA ILE A 75 -15.78 10.32 -14.65
C ILE A 75 -14.49 9.57 -14.99
N ARG A 76 -13.32 10.15 -14.76
CA ARG A 76 -12.04 9.46 -14.94
C ARG A 76 -11.81 8.45 -13.80
N ASN A 77 -12.15 8.82 -12.56
CA ASN A 77 -12.10 7.90 -11.42
C ASN A 77 -12.95 6.65 -11.69
N GLU A 78 -14.20 6.82 -12.11
CA GLU A 78 -15.11 5.73 -12.48
C GLU A 78 -14.54 4.84 -13.60
N ARG A 79 -13.98 5.45 -14.66
CA ARG A 79 -13.37 4.71 -15.77
C ARG A 79 -12.13 3.94 -15.33
N MET A 80 -11.29 4.50 -14.46
CA MET A 80 -10.15 3.78 -13.91
C MET A 80 -10.59 2.61 -13.04
N GLN A 81 -11.62 2.78 -12.22
CA GLN A 81 -12.17 1.71 -11.40
C GLN A 81 -12.71 0.55 -12.24
N THR A 82 -13.43 0.86 -13.32
CA THR A 82 -14.13 -0.16 -14.12
C THR A 82 -13.26 -0.74 -15.25
N MET A 83 -12.54 0.11 -15.98
CA MET A 83 -11.85 -0.30 -17.22
C MET A 83 -10.37 -0.66 -17.00
N LEU A 84 -9.71 -0.02 -16.00
CA LEU A 84 -8.29 -0.30 -15.71
C LEU A 84 -8.16 -1.35 -14.61
N PHE A 85 -8.73 -1.08 -13.44
CA PHE A 85 -8.54 -1.93 -12.26
C PHE A 85 -9.54 -3.06 -12.14
N ASN A 86 -10.71 -2.95 -12.81
CA ASN A 86 -11.83 -3.90 -12.64
C ASN A 86 -12.07 -4.20 -11.16
N VAL A 87 -12.39 -3.14 -10.40
CA VAL A 87 -12.47 -3.20 -8.92
C VAL A 87 -13.52 -4.17 -8.40
N ALA A 88 -14.44 -4.62 -9.23
CA ALA A 88 -15.41 -5.65 -8.89
C ALA A 88 -14.76 -7.01 -8.62
N ASP A 89 -13.70 -7.34 -9.38
CA ASP A 89 -12.94 -8.60 -9.26
C ASP A 89 -11.61 -8.38 -8.50
N HIS A 90 -11.05 -7.17 -8.58
CA HIS A 90 -9.74 -6.79 -8.00
C HIS A 90 -9.91 -5.54 -7.13
N ALA A 91 -10.49 -5.69 -5.96
CA ALA A 91 -10.81 -4.55 -5.07
C ALA A 91 -9.55 -3.85 -4.52
N ASN A 92 -8.45 -4.58 -4.35
CA ASN A 92 -7.27 -4.09 -3.67
C ASN A 92 -5.97 -4.38 -4.44
N ALA A 93 -4.96 -3.54 -4.20
CA ALA A 93 -3.57 -3.88 -4.41
C ALA A 93 -2.89 -4.08 -3.05
N THR A 94 -1.91 -4.98 -2.99
CA THR A 94 -1.13 -5.22 -1.77
C THR A 94 0.35 -4.96 -2.04
N ILE A 95 1.00 -4.26 -1.12
CA ILE A 95 2.44 -4.01 -1.15
C ILE A 95 3.04 -4.63 0.10
N SER A 96 4.14 -5.36 -0.05
CA SER A 96 4.86 -5.96 1.07
C SER A 96 6.36 -5.76 0.96
N THR A 97 7.01 -5.57 2.12
CA THR A 97 8.46 -5.46 2.26
C THR A 97 8.88 -5.81 3.68
N ILE A 98 10.18 -5.78 3.98
CA ILE A 98 10.71 -5.96 5.34
C ILE A 98 11.47 -4.71 5.72
N ILE A 99 11.11 -4.11 6.85
CA ILE A 99 11.79 -2.97 7.47
C ILE A 99 12.72 -3.49 8.58
N ASN A 100 13.93 -2.94 8.66
CA ASN A 100 14.85 -3.28 9.74
C ASN A 100 14.46 -2.55 11.03
N MET A 101 13.69 -3.21 11.89
CA MET A 101 13.20 -2.62 13.15
C MET A 101 14.35 -2.32 14.13
N SER A 102 15.42 -3.11 14.11
CA SER A 102 16.57 -2.88 15.03
C SER A 102 17.31 -1.57 14.75
N GLU A 103 17.36 -1.10 13.52
CA GLU A 103 17.90 0.23 13.18
C GLU A 103 17.02 1.34 13.75
N LEU A 104 15.69 1.14 13.72
CA LEU A 104 14.74 2.07 14.25
C LEU A 104 14.77 2.12 15.78
N ASP A 105 14.83 0.97 16.46
CA ASP A 105 14.85 0.85 17.91
C ASP A 105 16.11 1.50 18.51
N ASN A 106 17.24 1.37 17.82
CA ASN A 106 18.52 1.97 18.23
C ASN A 106 18.65 3.46 17.88
N SER A 107 17.67 4.05 17.21
CA SER A 107 17.68 5.46 16.82
C SER A 107 17.00 6.33 17.87
N ASP A 108 17.50 7.53 18.09
CA ASP A 108 16.80 8.58 18.83
C ASP A 108 15.62 9.15 18.00
N VAL A 109 14.67 9.82 18.66
CA VAL A 109 13.61 10.58 17.97
C VAL A 109 14.27 11.64 17.06
N GLY A 110 13.84 11.67 15.81
CA GLY A 110 14.46 12.45 14.73
C GLY A 110 15.54 11.68 13.97
N GLY A 111 15.87 10.46 14.37
CA GLY A 111 16.78 9.57 13.66
C GLY A 111 16.23 9.19 12.28
N VAL A 112 17.14 9.10 11.30
CA VAL A 112 16.83 8.82 9.89
C VAL A 112 17.83 7.81 9.36
N TYR A 113 17.35 6.76 8.70
CA TYR A 113 18.23 5.86 7.95
C TYR A 113 17.66 5.57 6.56
N SER A 114 18.55 5.29 5.62
CA SER A 114 18.19 4.93 4.25
C SER A 114 18.53 3.48 3.99
N THR A 115 17.65 2.80 3.27
CA THR A 115 17.82 1.38 2.93
C THR A 115 17.36 1.12 1.51
N THR A 116 17.83 0.02 0.94
CA THR A 116 17.30 -0.50 -0.34
C THR A 116 16.63 -1.83 -0.05
N ASN A 117 15.34 -1.91 -0.31
CA ASN A 117 14.52 -3.07 -0.01
C ASN A 117 13.87 -3.64 -1.26
N ASP A 118 13.66 -4.94 -1.25
CA ASP A 118 12.76 -5.59 -2.18
C ASP A 118 11.31 -5.31 -1.75
N VAL A 119 10.56 -4.65 -2.63
CA VAL A 119 9.15 -4.31 -2.45
C VAL A 119 8.34 -5.13 -3.43
N THR A 120 7.53 -6.03 -2.92
CA THR A 120 6.64 -6.86 -3.74
C THR A 120 5.27 -6.21 -3.83
N VAL A 121 4.80 -6.00 -5.05
CA VAL A 121 3.47 -5.48 -5.38
C VAL A 121 2.63 -6.62 -5.93
N ASP A 122 1.45 -6.84 -5.35
CA ASP A 122 0.38 -7.69 -5.88
C ASP A 122 -0.72 -6.78 -6.41
N LEU A 123 -0.92 -6.80 -7.71
CA LEU A 123 -1.91 -5.97 -8.40
C LEU A 123 -2.54 -6.77 -9.54
N PHE A 124 -3.85 -6.73 -9.63
CA PHE A 124 -4.62 -7.41 -10.68
C PHE A 124 -4.32 -8.93 -10.75
N GLY A 125 -4.08 -9.56 -9.57
CA GLY A 125 -3.77 -10.98 -9.45
C GLY A 125 -2.36 -11.39 -9.91
N LYS A 126 -1.48 -10.42 -10.14
CA LYS A 126 -0.07 -10.65 -10.51
C LYS A 126 0.86 -10.01 -9.50
N GLN A 127 2.01 -10.65 -9.29
CA GLN A 127 3.02 -10.16 -8.37
C GLN A 127 4.30 -9.78 -9.11
N LYS A 128 4.88 -8.65 -8.70
CA LYS A 128 6.18 -8.17 -9.17
C LYS A 128 6.97 -7.57 -8.01
N THR A 129 8.25 -7.85 -7.97
CA THR A 129 9.18 -7.27 -6.98
C THR A 129 10.02 -6.18 -7.64
N TYR A 130 10.11 -5.05 -6.97
CA TYR A 130 10.92 -3.89 -7.34
C TYR A 130 11.97 -3.64 -6.27
N SER A 131 13.17 -3.25 -6.66
CA SER A 131 14.16 -2.72 -5.74
C SER A 131 13.86 -1.25 -5.48
N ALA A 132 13.54 -0.89 -4.24
CA ALA A 132 13.14 0.46 -3.86
C ALA A 132 14.08 1.03 -2.80
N LYS A 133 14.52 2.28 -3.01
CA LYS A 133 15.23 3.05 -1.99
C LYS A 133 14.21 3.70 -1.06
N LEU A 134 14.33 3.42 0.22
CA LEU A 134 13.45 3.90 1.27
C LEU A 134 14.25 4.73 2.27
N THR A 135 13.61 5.76 2.80
CA THR A 135 14.07 6.48 3.98
C THR A 135 13.07 6.24 5.11
N VAL A 136 13.57 5.72 6.22
CA VAL A 136 12.79 5.47 7.45
C VAL A 136 13.19 6.49 8.50
N MET A 137 12.20 7.04 9.19
CA MET A 137 12.37 8.13 10.15
C MET A 137 11.64 7.79 11.45
N LYS A 138 12.30 7.99 12.59
CA LYS A 138 11.66 7.93 13.91
C LYS A 138 11.08 9.30 14.24
N LEU A 139 9.79 9.47 14.03
CA LEU A 139 9.08 10.74 14.20
C LEU A 139 8.68 11.01 15.65
N GLY A 140 8.61 9.98 16.47
CA GLY A 140 8.28 10.00 17.89
C GLY A 140 8.59 8.64 18.51
N ASP A 141 8.35 8.49 19.81
CA ASP A 141 8.52 7.19 20.48
C ASP A 141 7.52 6.16 19.95
N ASP A 142 6.32 6.61 19.58
CA ASP A 142 5.18 5.84 19.08
C ASP A 142 4.86 6.12 17.60
N LYS A 143 5.77 6.77 16.85
CA LYS A 143 5.49 7.20 15.49
C LYS A 143 6.69 7.08 14.56
N ILE A 144 6.49 6.43 13.40
CA ILE A 144 7.51 6.31 12.37
C ILE A 144 6.99 6.79 11.02
N GLY A 145 7.91 7.24 10.16
CA GLY A 145 7.67 7.60 8.78
C GLY A 145 8.50 6.74 7.83
N VAL A 146 7.91 6.35 6.70
CA VAL A 146 8.60 5.64 5.61
C VAL A 146 8.31 6.35 4.30
N VAL A 147 9.34 6.75 3.56
CA VAL A 147 9.19 7.44 2.28
C VAL A 147 9.99 6.74 1.18
N SER A 148 9.47 6.75 -0.04
CA SER A 148 10.25 6.38 -1.21
C SER A 148 11.24 7.50 -1.52
N THR A 149 12.54 7.21 -1.46
CA THR A 149 13.59 8.19 -1.76
C THR A 149 13.61 8.55 -3.24
N ASP A 150 13.46 7.52 -4.09
CA ASP A 150 13.30 7.66 -5.53
C ASP A 150 11.90 7.18 -5.96
N PRO A 151 11.33 7.66 -7.08
CA PRO A 151 10.13 7.07 -7.65
C PRO A 151 10.35 5.61 -8.04
N ILE A 152 9.40 4.74 -7.70
CA ILE A 152 9.36 3.36 -8.17
C ILE A 152 8.66 3.37 -9.52
N ILE A 153 9.31 2.87 -10.56
CA ILE A 153 8.72 2.81 -11.89
C ILE A 153 7.95 1.50 -12.04
N VAL A 154 6.64 1.60 -12.08
CA VAL A 154 5.72 0.47 -12.23
C VAL A 154 5.34 0.34 -13.69
N GLU A 155 5.59 -0.83 -14.29
CA GLU A 155 5.21 -1.10 -15.67
C GLU A 155 3.83 -1.79 -15.72
N ALA A 156 2.91 -1.24 -16.50
CA ALA A 156 1.56 -1.82 -16.66
C ALA A 156 1.59 -3.26 -17.18
N ALA A 157 2.57 -3.59 -18.02
CA ALA A 157 2.77 -4.94 -18.56
C ALA A 157 3.05 -5.98 -17.48
N ASP A 158 3.74 -5.61 -16.39
CA ASP A 158 4.03 -6.52 -15.28
C ASP A 158 2.74 -7.07 -14.65
N PHE A 159 1.64 -6.31 -14.74
CA PHE A 159 0.34 -6.64 -14.15
C PHE A 159 -0.75 -6.95 -15.19
N GLY A 160 -0.45 -6.86 -16.49
CA GLY A 160 -1.42 -7.08 -17.58
C GLY A 160 -2.46 -5.97 -17.69
N LEU A 161 -2.12 -4.75 -17.28
CA LEU A 161 -3.00 -3.58 -17.31
C LEU A 161 -2.97 -2.81 -18.63
N GLU A 162 -2.21 -3.26 -19.61
CA GLU A 162 -2.05 -2.58 -20.92
C GLU A 162 -3.39 -2.45 -21.65
N GLY A 163 -4.23 -3.49 -21.62
CA GLY A 163 -5.57 -3.45 -22.22
C GLY A 163 -6.49 -2.42 -21.57
N GLY A 164 -6.41 -2.25 -20.24
CA GLY A 164 -7.16 -1.23 -19.51
C GLY A 164 -6.67 0.19 -19.84
N ILE A 165 -5.35 0.39 -19.98
CA ILE A 165 -4.78 1.68 -20.40
C ILE A 165 -5.24 2.01 -21.83
N GLU A 166 -5.24 1.04 -22.74
CA GLU A 166 -5.71 1.24 -24.11
C GLU A 166 -7.18 1.61 -24.16
N ALA A 167 -8.04 0.92 -23.39
CA ALA A 167 -9.46 1.26 -23.27
C ALA A 167 -9.67 2.69 -22.73
N LEU A 168 -8.88 3.12 -21.72
CA LEU A 168 -8.91 4.49 -21.23
C LEU A 168 -8.46 5.49 -22.28
N ARG A 169 -7.43 5.17 -23.06
CA ARG A 169 -6.92 6.00 -24.16
C ARG A 169 -8.01 6.25 -25.21
N GLU A 170 -8.69 5.17 -25.64
CA GLU A 170 -9.74 5.24 -26.65
C GLU A 170 -10.93 6.08 -26.20
N VAL A 171 -11.48 5.79 -24.99
CA VAL A 171 -12.65 6.51 -24.48
C VAL A 171 -12.39 7.97 -24.20
N ALA A 172 -11.11 8.35 -23.98
CA ALA A 172 -10.67 9.73 -23.79
C ALA A 172 -10.29 10.42 -25.11
N GLY A 173 -10.26 9.72 -26.24
CA GLY A 173 -9.83 10.24 -27.54
C GLY A 173 -8.38 10.71 -27.55
N LEU A 174 -7.50 10.03 -26.80
CA LEU A 174 -6.10 10.42 -26.65
C LEU A 174 -5.22 9.68 -27.67
N PRO A 175 -4.14 10.31 -28.17
CA PRO A 175 -3.17 9.64 -29.03
C PRO A 175 -2.32 8.63 -28.26
N SER A 176 -2.03 8.86 -26.97
CA SER A 176 -1.24 7.96 -26.13
C SER A 176 -1.49 8.19 -24.64
N ILE A 177 -1.32 7.12 -23.85
CA ILE A 177 -1.12 7.12 -22.39
C ILE A 177 0.12 6.25 -22.14
N ALA A 178 1.05 6.73 -21.31
CA ALA A 178 2.25 5.98 -20.96
C ALA A 178 1.91 4.75 -20.12
N THR A 179 2.63 3.66 -20.33
CA THR A 179 2.49 2.39 -19.60
C THR A 179 3.46 2.28 -18.41
N SER A 180 4.51 3.10 -18.39
CA SER A 180 5.43 3.27 -17.27
C SER A 180 4.90 4.33 -16.32
N VAL A 181 4.69 3.98 -15.08
CA VAL A 181 4.01 4.80 -14.07
C VAL A 181 4.95 5.03 -12.87
N PRO A 182 5.51 6.24 -12.69
CA PRO A 182 6.25 6.58 -11.49
C PRO A 182 5.32 6.64 -10.27
N VAL A 183 5.71 5.95 -9.20
CA VAL A 183 4.98 5.88 -7.92
C VAL A 183 5.88 6.39 -6.80
N THR A 184 5.34 7.25 -5.95
CA THR A 184 5.99 7.72 -4.72
C THR A 184 5.04 7.63 -3.55
N PHE A 185 5.58 7.51 -2.34
CA PHE A 185 4.76 7.48 -1.14
C PHE A 185 5.44 8.15 0.06
N ILE A 186 4.60 8.61 0.96
CA ILE A 186 4.92 8.99 2.34
C ILE A 186 3.94 8.22 3.20
N LEU A 187 4.43 7.39 4.09
CA LEU A 187 3.64 6.55 4.98
C LEU A 187 4.00 6.88 6.41
N VAL A 188 2.99 7.05 7.25
CA VAL A 188 3.13 7.29 8.68
C VAL A 188 2.46 6.14 9.41
N TYR A 189 3.12 5.62 10.43
CA TYR A 189 2.61 4.55 11.27
C TYR A 189 2.64 4.99 12.73
N ASN A 190 1.62 4.57 13.48
CA ASN A 190 1.57 4.71 14.93
C ASN A 190 1.70 3.32 15.56
N GLU A 191 2.42 3.22 16.68
CA GLU A 191 2.52 2.02 17.49
C GLU A 191 1.16 1.65 18.13
N THR A 192 0.88 0.34 18.31
CA THR A 192 -0.42 -0.17 18.82
C THR A 192 -0.35 -0.63 20.27
#